data_af84545d0d93f2d87041890dd19c5d2a
#
_entry.id   af84545d0d93f2d87041890dd19c5d2a
#
_cell.length_a   1.000
_cell.length_b   1.000
_cell.length_c   1.000
_cell.angle_alpha   90.00
_cell.angle_beta   90.00
_cell.angle_gamma   90.00
#
_symmetry.space_group_name_H-M   'P 1'
#
loop_
_entity.id
_entity.type
_entity.pdbx_description
1 polymer ?
#
loop_
_entity_poly.entity_id
_entity_poly.type
_entity_poly.pdbx_seq_one_letter_code
_entity_poly.pdbx_strand_id
1 'polypeptide(L)'
;MRDGNRAVIVTGAGGAGCGRSISARFASGGASVVVSDIDEAGGQDTVRLIERRGGRATFFGADVRKESQVRDLVSFTETTFGGLSVLINNASAPHGSEGIEGWMDSLETDLLGAIYTTRWAVDAMRRGGGGAIVNIASISALWHGRKAPGGFAGYDVAKMGMIRMTTRLASLAEKERIRVNCLAPGWIATEGVRQHWESLTPPQRAVRGVPSKLLTTDQISEAVVRLAEDRSLAGRVLVWWSEDVPRLIEWGDRGYRHCQDF
;
A
#
# COMPACT_ATOMS: atom_id res chain seq x y z
N MET A 1 5.80 1.17 -22.57
CA MET A 1 6.63 0.23 -21.78
C MET A 1 6.76 -1.03 -22.63
N ARG A 2 7.96 -1.53 -22.83
CA ARG A 2 8.17 -2.77 -23.60
C ARG A 2 7.58 -3.92 -22.79
N ASP A 3 6.71 -4.70 -23.38
CA ASP A 3 6.20 -5.95 -22.81
C ASP A 3 7.40 -6.86 -22.53
N GLY A 4 7.61 -7.24 -21.27
CA GLY A 4 8.57 -8.28 -20.90
C GLY A 4 9.55 -8.01 -19.76
N ASN A 5 9.68 -6.79 -19.24
CA ASN A 5 10.62 -6.53 -18.13
C ASN A 5 10.13 -5.45 -17.16
N ARG A 6 8.95 -5.64 -16.57
CA ARG A 6 8.45 -4.72 -15.54
C ARG A 6 9.13 -5.02 -14.20
N ALA A 7 9.90 -4.07 -13.68
CA ALA A 7 10.45 -4.14 -12.34
C ALA A 7 9.48 -3.51 -11.35
N VAL A 8 9.21 -4.21 -10.26
CA VAL A 8 8.25 -3.84 -9.23
C VAL A 8 8.93 -3.86 -7.87
N ILE A 9 8.82 -2.78 -7.09
CA ILE A 9 9.17 -2.77 -5.66
C ILE A 9 7.89 -2.91 -4.84
N VAL A 10 7.87 -3.84 -3.87
CA VAL A 10 6.84 -3.95 -2.86
C VAL A 10 7.48 -3.81 -1.48
N THR A 11 7.13 -2.74 -0.74
CA THR A 11 7.63 -2.52 0.63
C THR A 11 6.74 -3.23 1.65
N GLY A 12 7.32 -3.68 2.78
CA GLY A 12 6.56 -4.40 3.80
C GLY A 12 6.10 -5.78 3.31
N ALA A 13 6.94 -6.49 2.56
CA ALA A 13 6.58 -7.75 1.91
C ALA A 13 7.21 -9.00 2.55
N GLY A 14 7.80 -8.86 3.75
CA GLY A 14 8.35 -9.98 4.53
C GLY A 14 7.28 -10.82 5.20
N GLY A 15 6.25 -10.20 5.78
CA GLY A 15 5.18 -10.90 6.47
C GLY A 15 4.23 -11.69 5.56
N ALA A 16 3.44 -12.60 6.14
CA ALA A 16 2.42 -13.39 5.42
C ALA A 16 1.15 -12.58 5.05
N GLY A 17 1.26 -11.25 4.95
CA GLY A 17 0.15 -10.34 4.69
C GLY A 17 0.03 -9.90 3.23
N CYS A 18 -0.50 -8.69 3.06
CA CYS A 18 -0.77 -8.10 1.74
C CYS A 18 0.48 -7.98 0.87
N GLY A 19 1.61 -7.54 1.43
CA GLY A 19 2.84 -7.36 0.66
C GLY A 19 3.31 -8.63 -0.04
N ARG A 20 3.23 -9.79 0.64
CA ARG A 20 3.53 -11.11 0.05
C ARG A 20 2.56 -11.46 -1.08
N SER A 21 1.26 -11.29 -0.86
CA SER A 21 0.24 -11.58 -1.87
C SER A 21 0.38 -10.68 -3.10
N ILE A 22 0.61 -9.38 -2.89
CA ILE A 22 0.85 -8.39 -3.94
C ILE A 22 2.10 -8.77 -4.76
N SER A 23 3.21 -9.09 -4.08
CA SER A 23 4.46 -9.51 -4.72
C SER A 23 4.26 -10.75 -5.60
N ALA A 24 3.60 -11.79 -5.06
CA ALA A 24 3.30 -13.01 -5.80
C ALA A 24 2.37 -12.74 -7.00
N ARG A 25 1.39 -11.85 -6.85
CA ARG A 25 0.45 -11.50 -7.93
C ARG A 25 1.15 -10.77 -9.08
N PHE A 26 2.03 -9.80 -8.80
CA PHE A 26 2.84 -9.14 -9.84
C PHE A 26 3.77 -10.13 -10.54
N ALA A 27 4.44 -10.99 -9.78
CA ALA A 27 5.36 -11.99 -10.34
C ALA A 27 4.62 -13.00 -11.24
N SER A 28 3.40 -13.43 -10.87
CA SER A 28 2.56 -14.29 -11.72
C SER A 28 2.12 -13.62 -13.02
N GLY A 29 2.07 -12.29 -13.06
CA GLY A 29 1.87 -11.48 -14.26
C GLY A 29 3.15 -11.22 -15.07
N GLY A 30 4.26 -11.92 -14.75
CA GLY A 30 5.53 -11.82 -15.48
C GLY A 30 6.42 -10.64 -15.06
N ALA A 31 6.11 -9.93 -13.98
CA ALA A 31 6.98 -8.89 -13.45
C ALA A 31 8.17 -9.46 -12.68
N SER A 32 9.30 -8.74 -12.68
CA SER A 32 10.43 -8.98 -11.79
C SER A 32 10.20 -8.18 -10.50
N VAL A 33 10.16 -8.84 -9.34
CA VAL A 33 9.76 -8.21 -8.09
C VAL A 33 10.94 -8.07 -7.12
N VAL A 34 11.16 -6.86 -6.61
CA VAL A 34 11.99 -6.64 -5.44
C VAL A 34 11.07 -6.66 -4.21
N VAL A 35 11.21 -7.71 -3.42
CA VAL A 35 10.58 -7.87 -2.12
C VAL A 35 11.42 -7.08 -1.11
N SER A 36 10.86 -6.04 -0.51
CA SER A 36 11.59 -5.21 0.46
C SER A 36 10.93 -5.22 1.82
N ASP A 37 11.71 -5.49 2.85
CA ASP A 37 11.28 -5.51 4.25
C ASP A 37 12.49 -5.36 5.17
N ILE A 38 12.24 -5.05 6.45
CA ILE A 38 13.25 -5.16 7.53
C ILE A 38 13.41 -6.61 8.00
N ASP A 39 12.38 -7.44 7.83
CA ASP A 39 12.41 -8.88 8.12
C ASP A 39 13.01 -9.65 6.93
N GLU A 40 14.31 -9.94 7.03
CA GLU A 40 15.03 -10.68 6.01
C GLU A 40 14.49 -12.11 5.84
N ALA A 41 14.22 -12.81 6.93
CA ALA A 41 13.74 -14.20 6.89
C ALA A 41 12.39 -14.30 6.17
N GLY A 42 11.44 -13.44 6.54
CA GLY A 42 10.13 -13.36 5.91
C GLY A 42 10.21 -12.89 4.45
N GLY A 43 11.12 -11.96 4.14
CA GLY A 43 11.38 -11.51 2.77
C GLY A 43 11.89 -12.62 1.87
N GLN A 44 12.85 -13.40 2.35
CA GLN A 44 13.37 -14.58 1.64
C GLN A 44 12.29 -15.66 1.47
N ASP A 45 11.41 -15.86 2.44
CA ASP A 45 10.25 -16.76 2.30
C ASP A 45 9.31 -16.32 1.17
N THR A 46 9.09 -15.02 1.05
CA THR A 46 8.28 -14.44 -0.03
C THR A 46 8.96 -14.68 -1.39
N VAL A 47 10.27 -14.48 -1.50
CA VAL A 47 11.03 -14.77 -2.72
C VAL A 47 10.90 -16.26 -3.08
N ARG A 48 11.18 -17.16 -2.14
CA ARG A 48 11.05 -18.61 -2.36
C ARG A 48 9.64 -19.02 -2.80
N LEU A 49 8.61 -18.40 -2.25
CA LEU A 49 7.23 -18.65 -2.66
C LEU A 49 7.01 -18.28 -4.14
N ILE A 50 7.52 -17.12 -4.56
CA ILE A 50 7.40 -16.61 -5.93
C ILE A 50 8.16 -17.52 -6.91
N GLU A 51 9.39 -17.88 -6.58
CA GLU A 51 10.25 -18.74 -7.42
C GLU A 51 9.67 -20.16 -7.61
N ARG A 52 9.13 -20.76 -6.52
CA ARG A 52 8.43 -22.05 -6.61
C ARG A 52 7.22 -22.02 -7.54
N ARG A 53 6.65 -20.85 -7.79
CA ARG A 53 5.55 -20.64 -8.74
C ARG A 53 6.01 -20.21 -10.14
N GLY A 54 7.33 -20.26 -10.39
CA GLY A 54 7.93 -19.88 -11.67
C GLY A 54 8.05 -18.38 -11.91
N GLY A 55 7.78 -17.55 -10.87
CA GLY A 55 7.96 -16.10 -10.95
C GLY A 55 9.42 -15.68 -10.70
N ARG A 56 9.71 -14.40 -10.91
CA ARG A 56 11.02 -13.79 -10.70
C ARG A 56 10.98 -12.78 -9.56
N ALA A 57 11.74 -13.03 -8.50
CA ALA A 57 11.85 -12.10 -7.37
C ALA A 57 13.26 -12.08 -6.80
N THR A 58 13.58 -11.03 -6.07
CA THR A 58 14.77 -10.91 -5.22
C THR A 58 14.41 -10.14 -3.95
N PHE A 59 15.17 -10.34 -2.88
CA PHE A 59 15.01 -9.61 -1.64
C PHE A 59 16.01 -8.46 -1.54
N PHE A 60 15.55 -7.35 -0.96
CA PHE A 60 16.41 -6.24 -0.53
C PHE A 60 15.95 -5.74 0.84
N GLY A 61 16.82 -5.86 1.85
CA GLY A 61 16.55 -5.39 3.21
C GLY A 61 16.60 -3.87 3.28
N ALA A 62 15.48 -3.23 3.61
CA ALA A 62 15.41 -1.79 3.79
C ALA A 62 14.39 -1.38 4.86
N ASP A 63 14.80 -0.51 5.77
CA ASP A 63 13.93 0.25 6.65
C ASP A 63 13.49 1.52 5.90
N VAL A 64 12.19 1.61 5.55
CA VAL A 64 11.63 2.75 4.81
C VAL A 64 11.76 4.08 5.54
N ARG A 65 11.97 4.08 6.87
CA ARG A 65 12.24 5.27 7.69
C ARG A 65 13.63 5.86 7.42
N LYS A 66 14.51 5.11 6.79
CA LYS A 66 15.90 5.50 6.48
C LYS A 66 16.04 5.85 5.01
N GLU A 67 16.01 7.14 4.69
CA GLU A 67 16.04 7.60 3.28
C GLU A 67 17.22 7.04 2.48
N SER A 68 18.40 6.86 3.11
CA SER A 68 19.56 6.26 2.45
C SER A 68 19.30 4.83 2.00
N GLN A 69 18.66 4.00 2.84
CA GLN A 69 18.33 2.62 2.49
C GLN A 69 17.26 2.56 1.38
N VAL A 70 16.31 3.50 1.39
CA VAL A 70 15.32 3.64 0.32
C VAL A 70 15.98 4.01 -1.01
N ARG A 71 16.92 4.94 -1.02
CA ARG A 71 17.71 5.27 -2.20
C ARG A 71 18.45 4.03 -2.74
N ASP A 72 19.09 3.28 -1.84
CA ASP A 72 19.87 2.10 -2.19
C ASP A 72 18.96 0.98 -2.73
N LEU A 73 17.72 0.81 -2.18
CA LEU A 73 16.70 -0.09 -2.70
C LEU A 73 16.30 0.25 -4.15
N VAL A 74 16.05 1.52 -4.43
CA VAL A 74 15.70 1.96 -5.80
C VAL A 74 16.86 1.76 -6.76
N SER A 75 18.09 2.14 -6.35
CA SER A 75 19.30 1.94 -7.16
C SER A 75 19.57 0.46 -7.44
N PHE A 76 19.42 -0.40 -6.43
CA PHE A 76 19.51 -1.86 -6.59
C PHE A 76 18.51 -2.37 -7.63
N THR A 77 17.26 -1.89 -7.57
CA THR A 77 16.23 -2.29 -8.52
C THR A 77 16.58 -1.90 -9.95
N GLU A 78 17.07 -0.67 -10.17
CA GLU A 78 17.51 -0.18 -11.48
C GLU A 78 18.68 -1.02 -12.02
N THR A 79 19.66 -1.32 -11.16
CA THR A 79 20.84 -2.12 -11.57
C THR A 79 20.46 -3.57 -11.88
N THR A 80 19.58 -4.17 -11.09
CA THR A 80 19.22 -5.60 -11.21
C THR A 80 18.26 -5.87 -12.36
N PHE A 81 17.31 -4.95 -12.61
CA PHE A 81 16.21 -5.15 -13.57
C PHE A 81 16.15 -4.10 -14.68
N GLY A 82 17.10 -3.16 -14.73
CA GLY A 82 17.22 -2.18 -15.80
C GLY A 82 16.25 -0.99 -15.68
N GLY A 83 15.60 -0.79 -14.54
CA GLY A 83 14.69 0.33 -14.27
C GLY A 83 13.68 0.01 -13.20
N LEU A 84 12.76 0.94 -12.94
CA LEU A 84 11.62 0.78 -12.02
C LEU A 84 10.33 1.16 -12.73
N SER A 85 9.38 0.23 -12.79
CA SER A 85 8.08 0.42 -13.45
C SER A 85 6.94 0.65 -12.47
N VAL A 86 6.98 -0.03 -11.30
CA VAL A 86 5.91 0.02 -10.31
C VAL A 86 6.49 0.07 -8.89
N LEU A 87 5.95 0.97 -8.06
CA LEU A 87 6.20 0.99 -6.62
C LEU A 87 4.89 0.74 -5.88
N ILE A 88 4.92 -0.17 -4.89
CA ILE A 88 3.83 -0.41 -3.95
C ILE A 88 4.30 0.00 -2.55
N ASN A 89 3.75 1.10 -2.05
CA ASN A 89 3.94 1.55 -0.67
C ASN A 89 2.97 0.79 0.23
N ASN A 90 3.42 -0.37 0.75
CA ASN A 90 2.64 -1.25 1.61
C ASN A 90 3.23 -1.39 3.02
N ALA A 91 4.49 -1.03 3.25
CA ALA A 91 5.08 -1.05 4.58
C ALA A 91 4.22 -0.25 5.57
N SER A 92 4.03 -0.80 6.77
CA SER A 92 3.27 -0.18 7.84
C SER A 92 3.90 -0.54 9.18
N ALA A 93 3.86 0.38 10.13
CA ALA A 93 4.32 0.14 11.48
C ALA A 93 3.47 -0.97 12.14
N PRO A 94 4.04 -1.77 13.05
CA PRO A 94 3.25 -2.59 13.95
C PRO A 94 2.24 -1.71 14.68
N HIS A 95 1.08 -2.25 15.00
CA HIS A 95 0.04 -1.51 15.72
C HIS A 95 0.60 -0.90 17.00
N GLY A 96 0.62 0.44 17.04
CA GLY A 96 1.12 1.22 18.16
C GLY A 96 0.11 1.35 19.31
N SER A 97 0.50 2.08 20.34
CA SER A 97 -0.40 2.47 21.43
C SER A 97 -1.47 3.45 20.93
N GLU A 98 -2.64 3.49 21.59
CA GLU A 98 -3.68 4.49 21.31
C GLU A 98 -3.26 5.91 21.71
N GLY A 99 -2.20 6.05 22.52
CA GLY A 99 -1.67 7.33 22.97
C GLY A 99 -0.83 8.05 21.91
N ILE A 100 -0.63 9.35 22.14
CA ILE A 100 0.17 10.21 21.23
C ILE A 100 1.64 9.75 21.15
N GLU A 101 2.12 9.04 22.15
CA GLU A 101 3.48 8.50 22.20
C GLU A 101 3.78 7.50 21.07
N GLY A 102 2.77 6.76 20.63
CA GLY A 102 2.90 5.78 19.52
C GLY A 102 2.75 6.37 18.13
N TRP A 103 2.51 7.68 18.02
CA TRP A 103 2.25 8.30 16.71
C TRP A 103 3.46 8.29 15.79
N MET A 104 4.66 8.47 16.35
CA MET A 104 5.87 8.62 15.55
C MET A 104 6.16 7.37 14.72
N ASP A 105 5.98 6.17 15.27
CA ASP A 105 6.20 4.93 14.52
C ASP A 105 5.35 4.85 13.25
N SER A 106 4.07 5.22 13.37
CA SER A 106 3.16 5.27 12.22
C SER A 106 3.51 6.40 11.25
N LEU A 107 3.80 7.60 11.77
CA LEU A 107 4.15 8.74 10.91
C LEU A 107 5.47 8.50 10.17
N GLU A 108 6.47 7.94 10.82
CA GLU A 108 7.76 7.65 10.20
C GLU A 108 7.68 6.50 9.20
N THR A 109 6.98 5.41 9.54
CA THR A 109 6.90 4.23 8.67
C THR A 109 5.89 4.43 7.56
N ASP A 110 4.63 4.74 7.92
CA ASP A 110 3.52 4.71 6.96
C ASP A 110 3.52 5.96 6.07
N LEU A 111 3.85 7.15 6.61
CA LEU A 111 3.80 8.39 5.84
C LEU A 111 5.19 8.81 5.33
N LEU A 112 6.15 9.03 6.22
CA LEU A 112 7.48 9.52 5.81
C LEU A 112 8.21 8.49 4.94
N GLY A 113 8.11 7.21 5.31
CA GLY A 113 8.64 6.11 4.49
C GLY A 113 8.02 6.08 3.09
N ALA A 114 6.70 6.28 2.98
CA ALA A 114 6.03 6.37 1.67
C ALA A 114 6.45 7.62 0.88
N ILE A 115 6.76 8.73 1.56
CA ILE A 115 7.28 9.94 0.91
C ILE A 115 8.68 9.68 0.35
N TYR A 116 9.58 9.07 1.12
CA TYR A 116 10.94 8.73 0.66
C TYR A 116 10.92 7.76 -0.51
N THR A 117 10.16 6.65 -0.40
CA THR A 117 10.07 5.68 -1.49
C THR A 117 9.47 6.29 -2.75
N THR A 118 8.42 7.11 -2.62
CA THR A 118 7.79 7.83 -3.74
C THR A 118 8.79 8.78 -4.40
N ARG A 119 9.53 9.58 -3.63
CA ARG A 119 10.52 10.53 -4.15
C ARG A 119 11.56 9.81 -5.03
N TRP A 120 12.22 8.80 -4.50
CA TRP A 120 13.26 8.08 -5.23
C TRP A 120 12.71 7.26 -6.40
N ALA A 121 11.51 6.69 -6.26
CA ALA A 121 10.84 6.00 -7.35
C ALA A 121 10.47 6.94 -8.50
N VAL A 122 9.97 8.15 -8.20
CA VAL A 122 9.66 9.16 -9.23
C VAL A 122 10.91 9.50 -10.04
N ASP A 123 12.06 9.69 -9.40
CA ASP A 123 13.31 9.98 -10.11
C ASP A 123 13.76 8.81 -11.01
N ALA A 124 13.64 7.56 -10.54
CA ALA A 124 13.93 6.37 -11.35
C ALA A 124 12.93 6.21 -12.52
N MET A 125 11.64 6.42 -12.25
CA MET A 125 10.58 6.33 -13.27
C MET A 125 10.70 7.41 -14.34
N ARG A 126 11.17 8.63 -13.99
CA ARG A 126 11.52 9.69 -14.97
C ARG A 126 12.57 9.21 -15.95
N ARG A 127 13.64 8.59 -15.46
CA ARG A 127 14.69 8.01 -16.30
C ARG A 127 14.16 6.88 -17.18
N GLY A 128 13.24 6.06 -16.66
CA GLY A 128 12.59 4.94 -17.35
C GLY A 128 11.44 5.33 -18.29
N GLY A 129 11.05 6.61 -18.33
CA GLY A 129 10.00 7.12 -19.23
C GLY A 129 8.57 6.94 -18.70
N GLY A 130 8.39 6.77 -17.41
CA GLY A 130 7.11 6.70 -16.73
C GLY A 130 6.97 5.51 -15.78
N GLY A 131 5.86 5.43 -15.06
CA GLY A 131 5.62 4.37 -14.08
C GLY A 131 4.27 4.47 -13.38
N ALA A 132 4.09 3.61 -12.36
CA ALA A 132 2.92 3.63 -11.51
C ALA A 132 3.30 3.45 -10.02
N ILE A 133 2.66 4.21 -9.15
CA ILE A 133 2.80 4.09 -7.71
C ILE A 133 1.43 3.79 -7.11
N VAL A 134 1.35 2.78 -6.25
CA VAL A 134 0.14 2.49 -5.49
C VAL A 134 0.44 2.57 -4.00
N ASN A 135 -0.29 3.44 -3.32
CA ASN A 135 -0.22 3.62 -1.88
C ASN A 135 -1.30 2.78 -1.19
N ILE A 136 -0.94 2.01 -0.16
CA ILE A 136 -1.90 1.26 0.65
C ILE A 136 -2.24 2.09 1.88
N ALA A 137 -3.37 2.77 1.82
CA ALA A 137 -3.93 3.52 2.94
C ALA A 137 -4.88 2.66 3.77
N SER A 138 -5.90 3.25 4.36
CA SER A 138 -6.95 2.57 5.11
C SER A 138 -8.24 3.39 5.06
N ILE A 139 -9.37 2.71 5.11
CA ILE A 139 -10.68 3.37 5.23
C ILE A 139 -10.84 4.06 6.59
N SER A 140 -10.11 3.62 7.64
CA SER A 140 -10.14 4.26 8.95
C SER A 140 -9.71 5.73 8.90
N ALA A 141 -8.80 6.05 7.97
CA ALA A 141 -8.34 7.42 7.73
C ALA A 141 -9.43 8.36 7.19
N LEU A 142 -10.51 7.83 6.64
CA LEU A 142 -11.64 8.61 6.10
C LEU A 142 -12.77 8.79 7.12
N TRP A 143 -12.66 8.15 8.28
CA TRP A 143 -13.71 8.18 9.29
C TRP A 143 -13.57 9.40 10.20
N HIS A 144 -14.65 10.17 10.33
CA HIS A 144 -14.71 11.30 11.25
C HIS A 144 -15.49 10.90 12.51
N GLY A 145 -14.94 11.20 13.68
CA GLY A 145 -15.60 10.97 14.95
C GLY A 145 -14.69 10.28 15.97
N ARG A 146 -15.27 10.02 17.17
CA ARG A 146 -14.50 9.53 18.32
C ARG A 146 -14.08 8.07 18.24
N LYS A 147 -14.73 7.28 17.38
CA LYS A 147 -14.47 5.84 17.25
C LYS A 147 -14.45 5.47 15.77
N ALA A 148 -13.30 5.23 15.23
CA ALA A 148 -13.14 4.57 13.94
C ALA A 148 -13.19 3.05 14.13
N PRO A 149 -13.84 2.29 13.26
CA PRO A 149 -13.80 0.83 13.30
C PRO A 149 -12.43 0.34 12.79
N GLY A 150 -11.50 0.15 13.71
CA GLY A 150 -10.10 -0.17 13.41
C GLY A 150 -9.23 1.09 13.25
N GLY A 151 -7.93 0.89 13.11
CA GLY A 151 -6.95 1.97 13.08
C GLY A 151 -6.52 2.44 14.48
N PHE A 152 -5.57 3.35 14.50
CA PHE A 152 -5.02 4.02 15.68
C PHE A 152 -4.76 5.46 15.31
N ALA A 153 -4.72 6.36 16.27
CA ALA A 153 -4.66 7.78 16.00
C ALA A 153 -3.48 8.20 15.08
N GLY A 154 -2.26 7.76 15.35
CA GLY A 154 -1.11 8.03 14.50
C GLY A 154 -1.19 7.35 13.13
N TYR A 155 -1.70 6.13 13.10
CA TYR A 155 -1.95 5.38 11.87
C TYR A 155 -2.96 6.09 10.97
N ASP A 156 -4.11 6.52 11.51
CA ASP A 156 -5.15 7.19 10.73
C ASP A 156 -4.65 8.50 10.13
N VAL A 157 -3.85 9.28 10.90
CA VAL A 157 -3.20 10.51 10.41
C VAL A 157 -2.21 10.18 9.28
N ALA A 158 -1.37 9.16 9.46
CA ALA A 158 -0.42 8.75 8.43
C ALA A 158 -1.15 8.30 7.14
N LYS A 159 -2.18 7.47 7.28
CA LYS A 159 -2.95 6.95 6.13
C LYS A 159 -3.77 8.06 5.44
N MET A 160 -4.28 9.05 6.18
CA MET A 160 -4.88 10.25 5.56
C MET A 160 -3.82 11.05 4.79
N GLY A 161 -2.62 11.21 5.34
CA GLY A 161 -1.49 11.83 4.66
C GLY A 161 -1.16 11.13 3.33
N MET A 162 -1.16 9.79 3.29
CA MET A 162 -0.95 9.01 2.06
C MET A 162 -2.07 9.25 1.03
N ILE A 163 -3.32 9.29 1.45
CA ILE A 163 -4.47 9.62 0.58
C ILE A 163 -4.27 11.01 -0.02
N ARG A 164 -3.92 11.99 0.81
CA ARG A 164 -3.73 13.36 0.33
C ARG A 164 -2.51 13.49 -0.56
N MET A 165 -1.40 12.84 -0.25
CA MET A 165 -0.21 12.76 -1.12
C MET A 165 -0.59 12.21 -2.50
N THR A 166 -1.35 11.12 -2.57
CA THR A 166 -1.81 10.51 -3.82
C THR A 166 -2.53 11.52 -4.71
N THR A 167 -3.53 12.21 -4.17
CA THR A 167 -4.33 13.16 -4.94
C THR A 167 -3.52 14.40 -5.36
N ARG A 168 -2.53 14.83 -4.55
CA ARG A 168 -1.64 15.95 -4.90
C ARG A 168 -0.65 15.62 -6.01
N LEU A 169 -0.29 14.36 -6.17
CA LEU A 169 0.64 13.87 -7.18
C LEU A 169 -0.04 13.50 -8.52
N ALA A 170 -1.34 13.71 -8.65
CA ALA A 170 -2.10 13.38 -9.88
C ALA A 170 -1.49 14.01 -11.15
N SER A 171 -0.95 15.22 -11.07
CA SER A 171 -0.34 15.93 -12.20
C SER A 171 0.93 15.28 -12.76
N LEU A 172 1.54 14.35 -12.05
CA LEU A 172 2.70 13.60 -12.55
C LEU A 172 2.34 12.73 -13.76
N ALA A 173 1.06 12.32 -13.89
CA ALA A 173 0.61 11.51 -15.02
C ALA A 173 0.76 12.26 -16.35
N GLU A 174 0.35 13.52 -16.39
CA GLU A 174 0.43 14.36 -17.58
C GLU A 174 1.86 14.84 -17.86
N LYS A 175 2.56 15.26 -16.80
CA LYS A 175 3.90 15.87 -16.92
C LYS A 175 5.00 14.83 -17.17
N GLU A 176 4.87 13.65 -16.58
CA GLU A 176 5.99 12.70 -16.47
C GLU A 176 5.59 11.26 -16.77
N ARG A 177 4.32 11.02 -17.13
CA ARG A 177 3.76 9.67 -17.35
C ARG A 177 3.87 8.75 -16.12
N ILE A 178 3.85 9.35 -14.92
CA ILE A 178 3.88 8.63 -13.64
C ILE A 178 2.51 8.77 -12.98
N ARG A 179 1.83 7.66 -12.81
CA ARG A 179 0.51 7.61 -12.17
C ARG A 179 0.66 7.23 -10.70
N VAL A 180 -0.02 7.95 -9.83
CA VAL A 180 -0.05 7.67 -8.40
C VAL A 180 -1.49 7.42 -8.00
N ASN A 181 -1.79 6.23 -7.47
CA ASN A 181 -3.12 5.85 -7.01
C ASN A 181 -3.06 5.30 -5.59
N CYS A 182 -4.21 5.16 -4.95
CA CYS A 182 -4.31 4.70 -3.57
C CYS A 182 -5.42 3.67 -3.44
N LEU A 183 -5.17 2.62 -2.66
CA LEU A 183 -6.19 1.72 -2.12
C LEU A 183 -6.39 2.05 -0.65
N ALA A 184 -7.63 2.35 -0.25
CA ALA A 184 -8.05 2.51 1.14
C ALA A 184 -8.99 1.36 1.53
N PRO A 185 -8.44 0.20 1.94
CA PRO A 185 -9.22 -0.98 2.27
C PRO A 185 -9.75 -0.93 3.70
N GLY A 186 -10.80 -1.70 3.95
CA GLY A 186 -11.23 -2.08 5.30
C GLY A 186 -10.38 -3.21 5.88
N TRP A 187 -11.04 -4.08 6.65
CA TRP A 187 -10.38 -5.17 7.35
C TRP A 187 -9.94 -6.29 6.40
N ILE A 188 -8.65 -6.60 6.41
CA ILE A 188 -8.04 -7.61 5.54
C ILE A 188 -7.72 -8.85 6.36
N ALA A 189 -7.98 -10.03 5.84
CA ALA A 189 -7.75 -11.34 6.45
C ALA A 189 -6.25 -11.69 6.57
N THR A 190 -5.46 -10.82 7.19
CA THR A 190 -4.12 -11.16 7.67
C THR A 190 -4.24 -12.00 8.93
N GLU A 191 -3.19 -12.73 9.31
CA GLU A 191 -3.24 -13.69 10.41
C GLU A 191 -3.74 -13.06 11.72
N GLY A 192 -3.14 -11.96 12.18
CA GLY A 192 -3.54 -11.28 13.42
C GLY A 192 -4.95 -10.71 13.36
N VAL A 193 -5.35 -10.14 12.21
CA VAL A 193 -6.71 -9.62 12.01
C VAL A 193 -7.73 -10.74 12.03
N ARG A 194 -7.44 -11.89 11.41
CA ARG A 194 -8.33 -13.06 11.42
C ARG A 194 -8.53 -13.60 12.84
N GLN A 195 -7.44 -13.80 13.58
CA GLN A 195 -7.51 -14.26 14.97
C GLN A 195 -8.35 -13.33 15.83
N HIS A 196 -8.15 -12.02 15.71
CA HIS A 196 -8.99 -11.04 16.42
C HIS A 196 -10.45 -11.10 15.97
N TRP A 197 -10.71 -11.18 14.66
CA TRP A 197 -12.07 -11.25 14.11
C TRP A 197 -12.80 -12.53 14.56
N GLU A 198 -12.13 -13.67 14.58
CA GLU A 198 -12.67 -14.96 15.05
C GLU A 198 -12.93 -14.99 16.55
N SER A 199 -12.20 -14.21 17.35
CA SER A 199 -12.42 -14.06 18.78
C SER A 199 -13.73 -13.33 19.14
N LEU A 200 -14.34 -12.64 18.18
CA LEU A 200 -15.57 -11.85 18.36
C LEU A 200 -16.78 -12.62 17.83
N THR A 201 -17.86 -12.67 18.63
CA THR A 201 -19.16 -13.17 18.16
C THR A 201 -19.80 -12.18 17.16
N PRO A 202 -20.74 -12.63 16.30
CA PRO A 202 -21.43 -11.71 15.37
C PRO A 202 -22.08 -10.49 16.03
N PRO A 203 -22.77 -10.61 17.18
CA PRO A 203 -23.28 -9.44 17.89
C PRO A 203 -22.18 -8.49 18.38
N GLN A 204 -21.04 -9.03 18.86
CA GLN A 204 -19.91 -8.20 19.29
C GLN A 204 -19.28 -7.44 18.13
N ARG A 205 -19.19 -8.06 16.95
CA ARG A 205 -18.72 -7.38 15.73
C ARG A 205 -19.63 -6.21 15.36
N ALA A 206 -20.93 -6.44 15.33
CA ALA A 206 -21.92 -5.40 15.00
C ALA A 206 -21.82 -4.19 15.95
N VAL A 207 -21.76 -4.42 17.25
CA VAL A 207 -21.64 -3.35 18.27
C VAL A 207 -20.34 -2.56 18.13
N ARG A 208 -19.25 -3.23 17.73
CA ARG A 208 -17.92 -2.62 17.58
C ARG A 208 -17.67 -2.05 16.18
N GLY A 209 -18.60 -2.11 15.26
CA GLY A 209 -18.42 -1.71 13.88
C GLY A 209 -17.40 -2.56 13.10
N VAL A 210 -17.14 -3.79 13.57
CA VAL A 210 -16.28 -4.75 12.89
C VAL A 210 -17.06 -5.41 11.75
N PRO A 211 -16.52 -5.55 10.54
CA PRO A 211 -17.27 -6.08 9.40
C PRO A 211 -17.67 -7.53 9.62
N SER A 212 -18.78 -7.94 8.98
CA SER A 212 -19.24 -9.32 8.99
C SER A 212 -18.34 -10.26 8.19
N LYS A 213 -17.57 -9.70 7.25
CA LYS A 213 -16.65 -10.42 6.36
C LYS A 213 -15.35 -9.64 6.17
N LEU A 214 -14.24 -10.35 6.13
CA LEU A 214 -12.92 -9.79 5.85
C LEU A 214 -12.63 -9.78 4.34
N LEU A 215 -11.92 -8.76 3.88
CA LEU A 215 -11.33 -8.76 2.54
C LEU A 215 -10.16 -9.75 2.52
N THR A 216 -10.03 -10.54 1.46
CA THR A 216 -8.89 -11.45 1.32
C THR A 216 -7.66 -10.73 0.80
N THR A 217 -6.47 -11.25 1.09
CA THR A 217 -5.21 -10.73 0.52
C THR A 217 -5.17 -10.83 -1.01
N ASP A 218 -5.87 -11.82 -1.59
CA ASP A 218 -5.98 -11.98 -3.05
C ASP A 218 -6.85 -10.87 -3.66
N GLN A 219 -7.98 -10.52 -3.04
CA GLN A 219 -8.80 -9.39 -3.46
C GLN A 219 -8.01 -8.08 -3.42
N ILE A 220 -7.21 -7.87 -2.38
CA ILE A 220 -6.34 -6.70 -2.25
C ILE A 220 -5.28 -6.69 -3.35
N SER A 221 -4.60 -7.80 -3.58
CA SER A 221 -3.55 -7.88 -4.60
C SER A 221 -4.09 -7.65 -6.02
N GLU A 222 -5.29 -8.14 -6.34
CA GLU A 222 -5.97 -7.89 -7.61
C GLU A 222 -6.31 -6.40 -7.79
N ALA A 223 -6.86 -5.75 -6.76
CA ALA A 223 -7.17 -4.32 -6.79
C ALA A 223 -5.91 -3.48 -6.97
N VAL A 224 -4.81 -3.83 -6.31
CA VAL A 224 -3.51 -3.15 -6.42
C VAL A 224 -2.94 -3.26 -7.83
N VAL A 225 -2.96 -4.46 -8.41
CA VAL A 225 -2.52 -4.66 -9.81
C VAL A 225 -3.35 -3.82 -10.76
N ARG A 226 -4.68 -3.82 -10.61
CA ARG A 226 -5.57 -3.00 -11.43
C ARG A 226 -5.26 -1.50 -11.30
N LEU A 227 -5.05 -0.99 -10.07
CA LEU A 227 -4.67 0.42 -9.85
C LEU A 227 -3.31 0.78 -10.48
N ALA A 228 -2.38 -0.18 -10.54
CA ALA A 228 -1.08 0.01 -11.17
C ALA A 228 -1.14 -0.05 -12.70
N GLU A 229 -2.03 -0.87 -13.29
CA GLU A 229 -2.06 -1.15 -14.72
C GLU A 229 -3.05 -0.27 -15.49
N ASP A 230 -4.17 0.11 -14.89
CA ASP A 230 -5.19 0.93 -15.55
C ASP A 230 -4.65 2.33 -15.82
N ARG A 231 -4.39 2.61 -17.11
CA ARG A 231 -3.79 3.87 -17.58
C ARG A 231 -4.73 5.07 -17.45
N SER A 232 -6.01 4.85 -17.26
CA SER A 232 -7.00 5.92 -17.05
C SER A 232 -6.99 6.46 -15.62
N LEU A 233 -6.35 5.75 -14.67
CA LEU A 233 -6.35 6.10 -13.27
C LEU A 233 -5.07 6.86 -12.88
N ALA A 234 -5.24 8.09 -12.39
CA ALA A 234 -4.16 8.91 -11.83
C ALA A 234 -4.72 9.82 -10.73
N GLY A 235 -4.10 9.83 -9.57
CA GLY A 235 -4.55 10.58 -8.40
C GLY A 235 -5.85 10.02 -7.78
N ARG A 236 -6.19 8.75 -8.07
CA ARG A 236 -7.45 8.15 -7.64
C ARG A 236 -7.29 7.38 -6.33
N VAL A 237 -8.34 7.42 -5.54
CA VAL A 237 -8.45 6.70 -4.27
C VAL A 237 -9.60 5.71 -4.38
N LEU A 238 -9.25 4.41 -4.32
CA LEU A 238 -10.19 3.31 -4.30
C LEU A 238 -10.52 2.96 -2.85
N VAL A 239 -11.77 3.12 -2.46
CA VAL A 239 -12.28 2.76 -1.13
C VAL A 239 -12.97 1.41 -1.22
N TRP A 240 -12.67 0.51 -0.28
CA TRP A 240 -13.27 -0.80 -0.25
C TRP A 240 -13.53 -1.27 1.19
N TRP A 241 -14.78 -1.27 1.58
CA TRP A 241 -15.23 -1.75 2.88
C TRP A 241 -15.92 -3.11 2.75
N SER A 242 -15.32 -4.15 3.34
CA SER A 242 -15.94 -5.47 3.53
C SER A 242 -16.65 -6.01 2.27
N GLU A 243 -17.97 -6.15 2.35
CA GLU A 243 -18.84 -6.72 1.31
C GLU A 243 -19.24 -5.71 0.24
N ASP A 244 -18.92 -4.43 0.45
CA ASP A 244 -19.28 -3.37 -0.50
C ASP A 244 -18.55 -3.56 -1.83
N VAL A 245 -19.14 -3.03 -2.88
CA VAL A 245 -18.45 -2.88 -4.16
C VAL A 245 -17.38 -1.80 -4.01
N PRO A 246 -16.12 -2.07 -4.39
CA PRO A 246 -15.07 -1.06 -4.33
C PRO A 246 -15.43 0.15 -5.20
N ARG A 247 -15.24 1.35 -4.66
CA ARG A 247 -15.61 2.62 -5.29
C ARG A 247 -14.45 3.61 -5.32
N LEU A 248 -14.34 4.35 -6.40
CA LEU A 248 -13.41 5.48 -6.49
C LEU A 248 -14.07 6.73 -5.87
N ILE A 249 -13.34 7.42 -5.00
CA ILE A 249 -13.76 8.76 -4.54
C ILE A 249 -13.90 9.66 -5.76
N GLU A 250 -15.01 10.39 -5.86
CA GLU A 250 -15.28 11.28 -6.98
C GLU A 250 -14.29 12.45 -7.06
N TRP A 251 -13.96 12.91 -8.27
CA TRP A 251 -13.21 14.13 -8.47
C TRP A 251 -13.99 15.33 -7.93
N GLY A 252 -13.29 16.23 -7.24
CA GLY A 252 -13.92 17.42 -6.66
C GLY A 252 -14.74 17.15 -5.41
N ASP A 253 -14.68 15.94 -4.84
CA ASP A 253 -15.24 15.72 -3.52
C ASP A 253 -14.51 16.59 -2.50
N ARG A 254 -15.29 17.47 -1.87
CA ARG A 254 -14.76 18.47 -0.93
C ARG A 254 -14.46 17.87 0.44
N GLY A 255 -14.96 16.65 0.74
CA GLY A 255 -14.77 15.99 2.04
C GLY A 255 -15.61 16.58 3.20
N TYR A 256 -16.48 17.56 2.92
CA TYR A 256 -17.28 18.23 3.94
C TYR A 256 -18.74 18.46 3.49
N ARG A 257 -19.27 17.55 2.64
CA ARG A 257 -20.66 17.66 2.14
C ARG A 257 -21.73 17.50 3.22
N HIS A 258 -21.38 16.87 4.33
CA HIS A 258 -22.28 16.57 5.45
C HIS A 258 -21.83 17.30 6.70
N CYS A 259 -21.63 18.60 6.61
CA CYS A 259 -21.35 19.44 7.76
C CYS A 259 -22.66 19.81 8.48
N GLN A 260 -22.58 19.94 9.81
CA GLN A 260 -23.63 20.56 10.62
C GLN A 260 -23.36 22.06 10.69
N ASP A 261 -24.44 22.86 10.82
CA ASP A 261 -24.32 24.29 11.07
C ASP A 261 -23.61 24.53 12.41
N PHE A 262 -22.73 25.53 12.45
CA PHE A 262 -21.96 25.92 13.64
C PHE A 262 -22.82 26.77 14.58
#